data_1063f9237407b10ab64b5be804acc050
#
_entry.id   1063f9237407b10ab64b5be804acc050
#
_cell.length_a   1.000
_cell.length_b   1.000
_cell.length_c   1.000
_cell.angle_alpha   90.00
_cell.angle_beta   90.00
_cell.angle_gamma   90.00
#
_symmetry.space_group_name_H-M   'P 1'
#
loop_
_entity.id
_entity.type
_entity.pdbx_description
1 polymer ?
#
loop_
_entity_poly.entity_id
_entity_poly.type
_entity_poly.pdbx_seq_one_letter_code
_entity_poly.pdbx_strand_id
1 'polypeptide(L)' 'MSIKVDENKCIGCGLCVNLCPHVFGLNANGKSEVLSQNDEDCARNAANSCPVEAISVE' A
#
# COMPACT_ATOMS: atom_id res chain seq x y z
N MET A 1 9.15 4.86 -12.01
CA MET A 1 8.77 4.88 -10.58
C MET A 1 7.95 3.66 -10.25
N SER A 2 8.16 3.11 -9.07
CA SER A 2 7.52 1.86 -8.64
C SER A 2 6.87 2.02 -7.28
N ILE A 3 5.69 1.47 -7.15
CA ILE A 3 4.99 1.36 -5.88
C ILE A 3 5.20 -0.07 -5.38
N LYS A 4 5.67 -0.22 -4.16
CA LYS A 4 5.95 -1.54 -3.57
C LYS A 4 5.39 -1.63 -2.16
N VAL A 5 4.97 -2.81 -1.78
CA VAL A 5 4.54 -3.10 -0.42
C VAL A 5 5.39 -4.24 0.14
N ASP A 6 5.96 -4.01 1.31
CA ASP A 6 6.69 -5.04 2.04
C ASP A 6 5.71 -5.80 2.92
N GLU A 7 5.31 -6.98 2.47
CA GLU A 7 4.34 -7.80 3.20
C GLU A 7 4.82 -8.21 4.58
N ASN A 8 6.12 -8.29 4.78
CA ASN A 8 6.69 -8.63 6.09
C ASN A 8 6.48 -7.52 7.11
N LYS A 9 6.45 -6.28 6.66
CA LYS A 9 6.20 -5.12 7.52
C LYS A 9 4.71 -4.81 7.66
N CYS A 10 3.92 -5.15 6.63
CA CYS A 10 2.50 -4.85 6.62
C CYS A 10 1.78 -5.62 7.74
N ILE A 11 0.99 -4.89 8.52
CA ILE A 11 0.23 -5.48 9.63
C ILE A 11 -1.24 -5.74 9.29
N GLY A 12 -1.61 -5.49 8.02
CA GLY A 12 -2.98 -5.73 7.58
C GLY A 12 -4.00 -4.75 8.14
N CYS A 13 -3.57 -3.53 8.50
CA CYS A 13 -4.46 -2.54 9.10
C CYS A 13 -5.50 -1.97 8.12
N GLY A 14 -5.28 -2.15 6.81
CA GLY A 14 -6.21 -1.72 5.78
C GLY A 14 -6.19 -0.24 5.44
N LEU A 15 -5.29 0.56 6.04
CA LEU A 15 -5.25 2.00 5.78
C LEU A 15 -4.99 2.31 4.31
N CYS A 16 -4.02 1.63 3.70
CA CYS A 16 -3.69 1.87 2.29
C CYS A 16 -4.85 1.48 1.37
N VAL A 17 -5.55 0.40 1.68
CA VAL A 17 -6.73 -0.04 0.92
C VAL A 17 -7.87 0.95 1.07
N ASN A 18 -8.07 1.49 2.27
CA ASN A 18 -9.10 2.49 2.53
C ASN A 18 -8.81 3.81 1.82
N LEU A 19 -7.55 4.23 1.80
CA LEU A 19 -7.13 5.47 1.15
C LEU A 19 -7.12 5.33 -0.37
N CYS A 20 -6.62 4.21 -0.85
CA CYS A 20 -6.37 4.00 -2.28
C CYS A 20 -6.87 2.63 -2.73
N PRO A 21 -8.21 2.40 -2.74
CA PRO A 21 -8.75 1.08 -3.11
C PRO A 21 -8.45 0.70 -4.57
N HIS A 22 -8.15 1.68 -5.41
CA HIS A 22 -7.78 1.44 -6.81
C HIS A 22 -6.29 1.14 -7.00
N VAL A 23 -5.47 1.40 -5.99
CA VAL A 23 -4.02 1.15 -6.04
C VAL A 23 -3.66 -0.06 -5.20
N PHE A 24 -4.29 -0.24 -4.06
CA PHE A 24 -3.99 -1.30 -3.11
C PHE A 24 -5.20 -2.19 -2.85
N GLY A 25 -4.93 -3.47 -2.63
CA GLY A 25 -5.95 -4.41 -2.21
C GLY A 25 -5.36 -5.36 -1.17
N LEU A 26 -6.20 -6.12 -0.50
CA LEU A 26 -5.75 -7.15 0.43
C LEU A 26 -5.58 -8.46 -0.31
N ASN A 27 -4.45 -9.14 -0.08
CA ASN A 27 -4.22 -10.45 -0.66
C ASN A 27 -4.76 -11.56 0.27
N ALA A 28 -4.57 -12.82 -0.14
CA ALA A 28 -5.06 -13.96 0.61
C ALA A 28 -4.45 -14.08 2.01
N ASN A 29 -3.31 -13.46 2.23
CA ASN A 29 -2.63 -13.46 3.53
C ASN A 29 -3.07 -12.32 4.45
N GLY A 30 -4.03 -11.50 4.02
CA GLY A 30 -4.48 -10.34 4.77
C GLY A 30 -3.51 -9.16 4.74
N LYS A 31 -2.57 -9.18 3.80
CA LYS A 31 -1.59 -8.10 3.62
C LYS A 31 -1.96 -7.28 2.39
N SER A 32 -1.48 -6.04 2.36
CA SER A 32 -1.70 -5.18 1.19
C SER A 32 -0.88 -5.65 0.00
N GLU A 33 -1.45 -5.47 -1.19
CA GLU A 33 -0.73 -5.70 -2.44
C GLU A 33 -1.00 -4.54 -3.39
N VAL A 34 -0.12 -4.32 -4.35
CA VAL A 34 -0.27 -3.25 -5.34
C VAL A 34 -1.09 -3.77 -6.51
N LEU A 35 -2.20 -3.10 -6.79
CA LEU A 35 -3.09 -3.42 -7.90
C LEU A 35 -2.78 -2.58 -9.15
N SER A 36 -2.27 -1.37 -8.96
CA SER A 36 -2.03 -0.43 -10.04
C SER A 36 -0.84 0.46 -9.71
N GLN A 37 -0.09 0.85 -10.73
CA GLN A 37 1.03 1.78 -10.62
C GLN A 37 0.67 3.19 -11.07
N ASN A 38 -0.60 3.46 -11.36
CA ASN A 38 -0.99 4.68 -12.05
C ASN A 38 -1.23 5.90 -11.16
N ASP A 39 -1.36 5.72 -9.84
CA ASP A 39 -1.65 6.83 -8.94
C ASP A 39 -0.60 6.92 -7.83
N GLU A 40 0.51 7.56 -8.16
CA GLU A 40 1.60 7.77 -7.22
C GLU A 40 1.23 8.66 -6.04
N ASP A 41 0.45 9.71 -6.30
CA ASP A 41 0.08 10.65 -5.25
C ASP A 41 -0.72 9.95 -4.15
N CYS A 42 -1.65 9.11 -4.54
CA CYS A 42 -2.41 8.31 -3.60
C CYS A 42 -1.51 7.32 -2.85
N ALA A 43 -0.59 6.67 -3.59
CA ALA A 43 0.34 5.73 -2.99
C ALA A 43 1.25 6.41 -1.97
N ARG A 44 1.72 7.63 -2.24
CA ARG A 44 2.53 8.39 -1.31
C ARG A 44 1.75 8.77 -0.05
N ASN A 45 0.49 9.16 -0.22
CA ASN A 45 -0.38 9.44 0.92
C ASN A 45 -0.56 8.19 1.78
N ALA A 46 -0.75 7.04 1.15
CA ALA A 46 -0.87 5.77 1.86
C ALA A 46 0.44 5.42 2.59
N ALA A 47 1.58 5.64 1.93
CA ALA A 47 2.90 5.39 2.52
C ALA A 47 3.13 6.26 3.77
N ASN A 48 2.74 7.54 3.69
CA ASN A 48 2.87 8.46 4.82
C ASN A 48 1.96 8.08 5.99
N SER A 49 0.84 7.46 5.70
CA SER A 49 -0.14 7.05 6.71
C SER A 49 0.13 5.65 7.27
N CYS A 50 1.01 4.89 6.64
CA CYS A 50 1.32 3.53 7.07
C CYS A 50 2.15 3.56 8.36
N PRO A 51 1.64 2.99 9.47
CA PRO A 51 2.35 3.06 10.76
C PRO A 51 3.63 2.23 10.79
N VAL A 52 3.78 1.29 9.89
CA VAL A 52 4.95 0.40 9.84
C VAL A 52 5.82 0.63 8.61
N GLU A 53 5.51 1.65 7.84
CA GLU A 53 6.27 2.04 6.65
C GLU A 53 6.49 0.88 5.67
N ALA A 54 5.45 0.08 5.47
CA ALA A 54 5.52 -1.08 4.58
C ALA A 54 5.45 -0.70 3.10
N ILE A 55 5.05 0.53 2.80
CA ILE A 55 4.85 0.99 1.41
C ILE A 55 6.02 1.86 0.98
N SER A 56 6.54 1.58 -0.21
CA SER A 56 7.61 2.37 -0.82
C SER A 56 7.16 2.87 -2.17
N VAL A 57 7.49 4.12 -2.47
CA VAL A 57 7.29 4.72 -3.81
C VAL A 57 8.67 5.19 -4.28
N GLU A 58 9.16 4.57 -5.33
CA GLU A 58 10.49 4.87 -5.87
C GLU A 58 10.43 5.50 -7.25
#